data_d4e3a3ceb739c01ab2a70eb7fc584cbd
#
_entry.id   d4e3a3ceb739c01ab2a70eb7fc584cbd
#
_cell.length_a   1.000
_cell.length_b   1.000
_cell.length_c   1.000
_cell.angle_alpha   90.00
_cell.angle_beta   90.00
_cell.angle_gamma   90.00
#
_symmetry.space_group_name_H-M   'P 1'
#
loop_
_entity.id
_entity.type
_entity.pdbx_description
1 polymer ?
#
loop_
_entity_poly.entity_id
_entity_poly.type
_entity_poly.pdbx_seq_one_letter_code
_entity_poly.pdbx_strand_id
1 'polypeptide(L)'
;MRFSLPRLRMPQLSLPRLRLPRLPGMFIFAWLFAALKGWVMGSRPKDNDSLVMYDRMLLWLTFGLAAIGFIMVTSASMPVGQRLANDPFLFAKRDGLYIVLAFALAMITLRLPMDFWQRHSTAMLIASIVMLLIVLVVGSSVNGASRWIALGPLRIQPAEFTKLSLFCYIANYLVRKADEVRNNLRGFLKPMGVIFVLAILLLAQPDLGTVVVLFVTTLAMLFLAGAKLWQFIAIIGMGISAVVLLILAEPYR
;
A
#
# COMPACT_ATOMS: atom_id res chain seq x y z
N MET A 1 18.94 44.32 -46.46
CA MET A 1 19.63 43.02 -46.64
C MET A 1 19.08 42.02 -45.66
N ARG A 2 18.25 41.06 -46.13
CA ARG A 2 17.72 39.95 -45.27
C ARG A 2 18.59 38.73 -45.54
N PHE A 3 19.33 38.27 -44.54
CA PHE A 3 20.10 37.04 -44.62
C PHE A 3 19.18 35.87 -44.35
N SER A 4 18.98 35.00 -45.36
CA SER A 4 18.30 33.74 -45.26
C SER A 4 19.33 32.66 -44.94
N LEU A 5 19.21 32.02 -43.78
CA LEU A 5 20.04 30.87 -43.37
C LEU A 5 19.56 29.57 -44.11
N PRO A 6 20.47 28.73 -44.61
CA PRO A 6 20.10 27.48 -45.29
C PRO A 6 19.60 26.44 -44.30
N ARG A 7 18.47 25.78 -44.63
CA ARG A 7 17.90 24.67 -43.87
C ARG A 7 18.79 23.44 -44.07
N LEU A 8 19.52 23.06 -43.02
CA LEU A 8 20.21 21.77 -42.96
C LEU A 8 19.17 20.63 -42.90
N ARG A 9 19.06 19.83 -43.96
CA ARG A 9 18.34 18.56 -43.97
C ARG A 9 19.19 17.55 -43.20
N MET A 10 18.71 17.10 -42.03
CA MET A 10 19.29 15.95 -41.34
C MET A 10 18.97 14.67 -42.12
N PRO A 11 19.94 13.76 -42.28
CA PRO A 11 19.68 12.47 -42.91
C PRO A 11 18.81 11.61 -41.98
N GLN A 12 17.76 11.00 -42.55
CA GLN A 12 16.93 10.05 -41.85
C GLN A 12 17.75 8.78 -41.61
N LEU A 13 18.22 8.59 -40.37
CA LEU A 13 18.82 7.33 -39.92
C LEU A 13 17.69 6.28 -39.78
N SER A 14 17.60 5.40 -40.75
CA SER A 14 16.78 4.20 -40.65
C SER A 14 17.41 3.21 -39.67
N LEU A 15 16.89 3.18 -38.44
CA LEU A 15 17.27 2.15 -37.46
C LEU A 15 16.83 0.76 -37.94
N PRO A 16 17.71 -0.26 -37.88
CA PRO A 16 17.34 -1.62 -38.24
C PRO A 16 16.25 -2.12 -37.29
N ARG A 17 15.19 -2.70 -37.85
CA ARG A 17 14.11 -3.35 -37.10
C ARG A 17 14.67 -4.59 -36.39
N LEU A 18 15.05 -4.46 -35.11
CA LEU A 18 15.37 -5.59 -34.25
C LEU A 18 14.12 -6.46 -34.07
N ARG A 19 14.10 -7.62 -34.75
CA ARG A 19 13.10 -8.68 -34.48
C ARG A 19 13.49 -9.34 -33.14
N LEU A 20 12.86 -8.91 -32.06
CA LEU A 20 12.98 -9.59 -30.77
C LEU A 20 12.27 -10.97 -30.81
N PRO A 21 12.84 -12.02 -30.21
CA PRO A 21 12.21 -13.33 -30.17
C PRO A 21 10.92 -13.26 -29.34
N ARG A 22 9.86 -13.90 -29.85
CA ARG A 22 8.53 -13.94 -29.22
C ARG A 22 8.55 -14.89 -28.02
N LEU A 23 8.78 -14.36 -26.82
CA LEU A 23 8.60 -15.10 -25.57
C LEU A 23 7.12 -15.00 -25.14
N PRO A 24 6.43 -16.12 -24.83
CA PRO A 24 4.99 -16.14 -24.56
C PRO A 24 4.54 -15.30 -23.34
N GLY A 25 5.43 -14.95 -22.41
CA GLY A 25 5.11 -14.06 -21.28
C GLY A 25 5.16 -12.57 -21.60
N MET A 26 5.75 -12.16 -22.73
CA MET A 26 5.98 -10.75 -23.05
C MET A 26 4.71 -10.07 -23.60
N PHE A 27 3.70 -10.83 -24.06
CA PHE A 27 2.43 -10.27 -24.56
C PHE A 27 1.58 -9.65 -23.45
N ILE A 28 1.57 -10.23 -22.26
CA ILE A 28 0.82 -9.71 -21.11
C ILE A 28 1.45 -8.40 -20.64
N PHE A 29 2.78 -8.34 -20.57
CA PHE A 29 3.52 -7.11 -20.23
C PHE A 29 3.37 -6.03 -21.31
N ALA A 30 3.44 -6.39 -22.58
CA ALA A 30 3.26 -5.45 -23.68
C ALA A 30 1.83 -4.91 -23.76
N TRP A 31 0.82 -5.75 -23.51
CA TRP A 31 -0.58 -5.34 -23.46
C TRP A 31 -0.87 -4.45 -22.24
N LEU A 32 -0.36 -4.82 -21.06
CA LEU A 32 -0.42 -3.98 -19.84
C LEU A 32 0.29 -2.64 -20.04
N PHE A 33 1.46 -2.65 -20.68
CA PHE A 33 2.22 -1.43 -20.98
C PHE A 33 1.50 -0.57 -22.03
N ALA A 34 0.87 -1.16 -23.03
CA ALA A 34 0.06 -0.46 -24.02
C ALA A 34 -1.24 0.10 -23.41
N ALA A 35 -1.91 -0.67 -22.57
CA ALA A 35 -3.10 -0.23 -21.83
C ALA A 35 -2.74 0.91 -20.84
N LEU A 36 -1.64 0.79 -20.12
CA LEU A 36 -1.10 1.83 -19.24
C LEU A 36 -0.67 3.07 -20.01
N LYS A 37 0.01 2.90 -21.15
CA LYS A 37 0.44 4.02 -22.00
C LYS A 37 -0.77 4.79 -22.54
N GLY A 38 -1.81 4.08 -23.00
CA GLY A 38 -3.07 4.69 -23.42
C GLY A 38 -3.78 5.43 -22.30
N TRP A 39 -3.70 4.89 -21.09
CA TRP A 39 -4.31 5.49 -19.90
C TRP A 39 -3.49 6.65 -19.32
N VAL A 40 -2.17 6.55 -19.28
CA VAL A 40 -1.24 7.61 -18.78
C VAL A 40 -1.03 8.73 -19.80
N MET A 41 -1.03 8.44 -21.10
CA MET A 41 -0.89 9.43 -22.19
C MET A 41 -2.23 9.87 -22.80
N GLY A 42 -3.36 9.23 -22.43
CA GLY A 42 -4.69 9.60 -22.89
C GLY A 42 -5.03 11.03 -22.55
N SER A 43 -5.08 11.85 -23.59
CA SER A 43 -5.65 13.20 -23.74
C SER A 43 -5.73 14.05 -22.46
N ARG A 44 -5.02 15.19 -22.47
CA ARG A 44 -5.30 16.30 -21.55
C ARG A 44 -6.81 16.52 -21.51
N PRO A 45 -7.45 16.46 -20.33
CA PRO A 45 -8.83 16.88 -20.21
C PRO A 45 -8.89 18.34 -20.66
N LYS A 46 -9.70 18.64 -21.69
CA LYS A 46 -10.19 19.97 -21.94
C LYS A 46 -10.89 20.42 -20.65
N ASP A 47 -10.57 21.63 -20.19
CA ASP A 47 -11.18 22.33 -19.07
C ASP A 47 -12.64 21.91 -18.83
N ASN A 48 -12.83 20.99 -17.89
CA ASN A 48 -14.03 20.80 -17.11
C ASN A 48 -13.63 19.86 -15.98
N ASP A 49 -13.79 20.32 -14.75
CA ASP A 49 -13.51 19.75 -13.44
C ASP A 49 -13.83 18.26 -13.23
N SER A 50 -13.22 17.37 -14.00
CA SER A 50 -13.07 15.99 -13.58
C SER A 50 -11.75 15.91 -12.82
N LEU A 51 -11.84 15.97 -11.50
CA LEU A 51 -10.75 15.73 -10.58
C LEU A 51 -9.96 14.51 -11.03
N VAL A 52 -8.80 14.74 -11.62
CA VAL A 52 -7.82 13.67 -11.87
C VAL A 52 -7.37 13.20 -10.49
N MET A 53 -8.00 12.12 -9.99
CA MET A 53 -7.85 11.62 -8.62
C MET A 53 -6.48 11.00 -8.32
N TYR A 54 -5.52 11.11 -9.25
CA TYR A 54 -4.17 10.57 -9.04
C TYR A 54 -3.09 11.50 -9.60
N ASP A 55 -2.01 11.59 -8.86
CA ASP A 55 -0.80 12.29 -9.30
C ASP A 55 0.02 11.40 -10.23
N ARG A 56 0.29 11.89 -11.45
CA ARG A 56 1.09 11.16 -12.44
C ARG A 56 2.52 10.91 -11.96
N MET A 57 3.09 11.85 -11.20
CA MET A 57 4.43 11.70 -10.66
C MET A 57 4.50 10.56 -9.65
N LEU A 58 3.53 10.47 -8.73
CA LEU A 58 3.41 9.38 -7.77
C LEU A 58 3.27 8.01 -8.48
N LEU A 59 2.52 7.98 -9.57
CA LEU A 59 2.33 6.76 -10.34
C LEU A 59 3.64 6.29 -10.99
N TRP A 60 4.41 7.20 -11.60
CA TRP A 60 5.72 6.87 -12.17
C TRP A 60 6.73 6.45 -11.11
N LEU A 61 6.74 7.11 -9.94
CA LEU A 61 7.58 6.71 -8.81
C LEU A 61 7.22 5.32 -8.30
N THR A 62 5.93 5.00 -8.21
CA THR A 62 5.46 3.66 -7.82
C THR A 62 5.93 2.59 -8.81
N PHE A 63 5.84 2.85 -10.11
CA PHE A 63 6.37 1.96 -11.15
C PHE A 63 7.89 1.79 -11.04
N GLY A 64 8.61 2.88 -10.83
CA GLY A 64 10.07 2.84 -10.66
C GLY A 64 10.47 2.00 -9.45
N LEU A 65 9.82 2.22 -8.31
CA LEU A 65 10.08 1.44 -7.10
C LEU A 65 9.71 -0.04 -7.27
N ALA A 66 8.58 -0.34 -7.93
CA ALA A 66 8.18 -1.72 -8.21
C ALA A 66 9.18 -2.43 -9.14
N ALA A 67 9.70 -1.74 -10.15
CA ALA A 67 10.71 -2.28 -11.06
C ALA A 67 12.04 -2.56 -10.33
N ILE A 68 12.51 -1.62 -9.51
CA ILE A 68 13.71 -1.80 -8.69
C ILE A 68 13.50 -2.98 -7.71
N GLY A 69 12.35 -3.02 -7.03
CA GLY A 69 12.00 -4.10 -6.11
C GLY A 69 12.00 -5.47 -6.80
N PHE A 70 11.42 -5.58 -7.98
CA PHE A 70 11.39 -6.81 -8.76
C PHE A 70 12.79 -7.29 -9.14
N ILE A 71 13.68 -6.38 -9.57
CA ILE A 71 15.07 -6.72 -9.90
C ILE A 71 15.82 -7.21 -8.65
N MET A 72 15.65 -6.50 -7.53
CA MET A 72 16.32 -6.84 -6.27
C MET A 72 15.85 -8.19 -5.72
N VAL A 73 14.54 -8.43 -5.68
CA VAL A 73 13.94 -9.70 -5.23
C VAL A 73 14.39 -10.84 -6.15
N THR A 74 14.35 -10.64 -7.46
CA THR A 74 14.80 -11.65 -8.43
C THR A 74 16.26 -12.02 -8.18
N SER A 75 17.15 -11.02 -8.10
CA SER A 75 18.59 -11.24 -7.86
C SER A 75 18.87 -11.96 -6.53
N ALA A 76 18.23 -11.51 -5.45
CA ALA A 76 18.45 -12.07 -4.12
C ALA A 76 17.85 -13.49 -3.96
N SER A 77 16.79 -13.83 -4.69
CA SER A 77 16.09 -15.10 -4.54
C SER A 77 16.61 -16.23 -5.44
N MET A 78 17.42 -15.94 -6.45
CA MET A 78 17.97 -16.96 -7.37
C MET A 78 18.65 -18.15 -6.65
N PRO A 79 19.58 -17.95 -5.68
CA PRO A 79 20.26 -19.07 -5.01
C PRO A 79 19.27 -19.92 -4.20
N VAL A 80 18.24 -19.30 -3.62
CA VAL A 80 17.22 -19.98 -2.82
C VAL A 80 16.29 -20.78 -3.72
N GLY A 81 15.85 -20.21 -4.85
CA GLY A 81 15.02 -20.88 -5.85
C GLY A 81 15.71 -22.12 -6.44
N GLN A 82 16.99 -22.01 -6.75
CA GLN A 82 17.79 -23.13 -7.24
C GLN A 82 17.89 -24.28 -6.20
N ARG A 83 18.05 -23.96 -4.93
CA ARG A 83 18.15 -24.96 -3.86
C ARG A 83 16.83 -25.65 -3.54
N LEU A 84 15.68 -24.91 -3.59
CA LEU A 84 14.37 -25.42 -3.16
C LEU A 84 13.63 -26.15 -4.26
N ALA A 85 13.73 -25.71 -5.51
CA ALA A 85 12.90 -26.22 -6.62
C ALA A 85 13.68 -26.46 -7.91
N ASN A 86 15.00 -26.37 -7.88
CA ASN A 86 15.87 -26.47 -9.07
C ASN A 86 15.49 -25.47 -10.19
N ASP A 87 14.80 -24.38 -9.84
CA ASP A 87 14.42 -23.30 -10.74
C ASP A 87 14.82 -21.95 -10.12
N PRO A 88 15.86 -21.27 -10.63
CA PRO A 88 16.34 -20.00 -10.09
C PRO A 88 15.30 -18.87 -10.20
N PHE A 89 14.32 -18.99 -11.12
CA PHE A 89 13.30 -17.98 -11.35
C PHE A 89 11.96 -18.27 -10.66
N LEU A 90 11.87 -19.28 -9.80
CA LEU A 90 10.64 -19.64 -9.10
C LEU A 90 10.00 -18.44 -8.37
N PHE A 91 10.83 -17.75 -7.57
CA PHE A 91 10.37 -16.59 -6.80
C PHE A 91 10.09 -15.38 -7.69
N ALA A 92 10.90 -15.15 -8.72
CA ALA A 92 10.68 -14.07 -9.67
C ALA A 92 9.35 -14.21 -10.44
N LYS A 93 9.00 -15.42 -10.87
CA LYS A 93 7.71 -15.71 -11.52
C LYS A 93 6.53 -15.40 -10.60
N ARG A 94 6.67 -15.78 -9.33
CA ARG A 94 5.65 -15.54 -8.31
C ARG A 94 5.52 -14.07 -7.96
N ASP A 95 6.63 -13.36 -7.78
CA ASP A 95 6.66 -11.93 -7.49
C ASP A 95 6.10 -11.13 -8.68
N GLY A 96 6.48 -11.46 -9.91
CA GLY A 96 5.89 -10.87 -11.11
C GLY A 96 4.37 -11.04 -11.19
N LEU A 97 3.84 -12.21 -10.82
CA LEU A 97 2.39 -12.42 -10.73
C LEU A 97 1.74 -11.50 -9.70
N TYR A 98 2.34 -11.37 -8.51
CA TYR A 98 1.83 -10.47 -7.48
C TYR A 98 1.87 -9.01 -7.91
N ILE A 99 2.91 -8.56 -8.59
CA ILE A 99 3.02 -7.20 -9.13
C ILE A 99 1.89 -6.94 -10.14
N VAL A 100 1.64 -7.87 -11.07
CA VAL A 100 0.55 -7.76 -12.04
C VAL A 100 -0.82 -7.67 -11.35
N LEU A 101 -1.06 -8.53 -10.36
CA LEU A 101 -2.30 -8.50 -9.57
C LEU A 101 -2.44 -7.20 -8.77
N ALA A 102 -1.34 -6.70 -8.18
CA ALA A 102 -1.34 -5.44 -7.43
C ALA A 102 -1.69 -4.25 -8.33
N PHE A 103 -1.12 -4.19 -9.56
CA PHE A 103 -1.49 -3.14 -10.52
C PHE A 103 -2.93 -3.27 -11.00
N ALA A 104 -3.43 -4.48 -11.24
CA ALA A 104 -4.83 -4.69 -11.61
C ALA A 104 -5.78 -4.21 -10.49
N LEU A 105 -5.49 -4.54 -9.23
CA LEU A 105 -6.25 -4.07 -8.08
C LEU A 105 -6.16 -2.55 -7.92
N ALA A 106 -4.97 -1.97 -8.09
CA ALA A 106 -4.80 -0.51 -8.05
C ALA A 106 -5.63 0.19 -9.12
N MET A 107 -5.68 -0.34 -10.34
CA MET A 107 -6.52 0.17 -11.43
C MET A 107 -8.01 0.12 -11.09
N ILE A 108 -8.48 -0.97 -10.48
CA ILE A 108 -9.86 -1.10 -10.02
C ILE A 108 -10.14 -0.08 -8.93
N THR A 109 -9.27 0.01 -7.93
CA THR A 109 -9.38 0.93 -6.80
C THR A 109 -9.47 2.39 -7.24
N LEU A 110 -8.64 2.79 -8.21
CA LEU A 110 -8.65 4.15 -8.77
C LEU A 110 -9.94 4.51 -9.54
N ARG A 111 -10.72 3.51 -9.98
CA ARG A 111 -12.01 3.74 -10.64
C ARG A 111 -13.19 3.84 -9.67
N LEU A 112 -13.00 3.45 -8.41
CA LEU A 112 -14.06 3.52 -7.42
C LEU A 112 -14.27 4.96 -6.95
N PRO A 113 -15.51 5.46 -6.93
CA PRO A 113 -15.80 6.82 -6.45
C PRO A 113 -15.53 6.92 -4.95
N MET A 114 -15.17 8.12 -4.47
CA MET A 114 -14.91 8.37 -3.04
C MET A 114 -16.12 8.06 -2.14
N ASP A 115 -17.33 8.26 -2.64
CA ASP A 115 -18.56 7.89 -1.95
C ASP A 115 -18.63 6.40 -1.58
N PHE A 116 -18.08 5.53 -2.43
CA PHE A 116 -18.01 4.09 -2.15
C PHE A 116 -17.18 3.84 -0.90
N TRP A 117 -15.98 4.42 -0.81
CA TRP A 117 -15.08 4.28 0.32
C TRP A 117 -15.66 4.85 1.61
N GLN A 118 -16.33 6.02 1.53
CA GLN A 118 -16.97 6.63 2.66
C GLN A 118 -18.12 5.78 3.20
N ARG A 119 -19.02 5.31 2.34
CA ARG A 119 -20.19 4.51 2.74
C ARG A 119 -19.80 3.17 3.34
N HIS A 120 -18.78 2.52 2.79
CA HIS A 120 -18.40 1.18 3.20
C HIS A 120 -17.25 1.15 4.24
N SER A 121 -16.70 2.29 4.64
CA SER A 121 -15.56 2.39 5.55
C SER A 121 -15.75 1.61 6.86
N THR A 122 -16.92 1.68 7.48
CA THR A 122 -17.25 0.96 8.71
C THR A 122 -17.38 -0.55 8.46
N ALA A 123 -18.03 -0.95 7.36
CA ALA A 123 -18.15 -2.36 6.99
C ALA A 123 -16.80 -2.98 6.68
N MET A 124 -15.92 -2.25 6.00
CA MET A 124 -14.54 -2.67 5.72
C MET A 124 -13.74 -2.85 7.01
N LEU A 125 -13.88 -1.95 7.98
CA LEU A 125 -13.23 -2.08 9.28
C LEU A 125 -13.71 -3.33 10.02
N ILE A 126 -15.03 -3.59 10.06
CA ILE A 126 -15.57 -4.80 10.67
C ILE A 126 -15.05 -6.05 9.95
N ALA A 127 -15.07 -6.05 8.61
CA ALA A 127 -14.53 -7.15 7.82
C ALA A 127 -13.05 -7.39 8.12
N SER A 128 -12.23 -6.34 8.29
CA SER A 128 -10.82 -6.48 8.64
C SER A 128 -10.62 -7.09 10.02
N ILE A 129 -11.42 -6.72 11.02
CA ILE A 129 -11.39 -7.32 12.37
C ILE A 129 -11.73 -8.81 12.28
N VAL A 130 -12.77 -9.16 11.54
CA VAL A 130 -13.15 -10.57 11.33
C VAL A 130 -12.03 -11.33 10.63
N MET A 131 -11.40 -10.77 9.59
CA MET A 131 -10.26 -11.41 8.92
C MET A 131 -9.06 -11.61 9.85
N LEU A 132 -8.76 -10.65 10.73
CA LEU A 132 -7.70 -10.78 11.73
C LEU A 132 -8.02 -11.90 12.74
N LEU A 133 -9.28 -12.02 13.17
CA LEU A 133 -9.71 -13.11 14.04
C LEU A 133 -9.61 -14.49 13.35
N ILE A 134 -10.02 -14.57 12.08
CA ILE A 134 -9.90 -15.80 11.29
C ILE A 134 -8.44 -16.24 11.19
N VAL A 135 -7.53 -15.29 10.92
CA VAL A 135 -6.10 -15.60 10.81
C VAL A 135 -5.50 -16.12 12.13
N LEU A 136 -5.98 -15.63 13.28
CA LEU A 136 -5.54 -16.14 14.57
C LEU A 136 -5.90 -17.62 14.78
N VAL A 137 -7.02 -18.08 14.19
CA VAL A 137 -7.53 -19.46 14.35
C VAL A 137 -7.00 -20.39 13.25
N VAL A 138 -6.98 -19.91 11.99
CA VAL A 138 -6.73 -20.76 10.79
C VAL A 138 -5.41 -20.38 10.10
N GLY A 139 -4.73 -19.34 10.55
CA GLY A 139 -3.54 -18.82 9.88
C GLY A 139 -2.39 -19.81 9.80
N SER A 140 -1.75 -19.89 8.64
CA SER A 140 -0.51 -20.65 8.47
C SER A 140 0.64 -19.95 9.19
N SER A 141 1.30 -20.66 10.12
CA SER A 141 2.48 -20.15 10.78
C SER A 141 3.69 -20.17 9.85
N VAL A 142 4.24 -19.01 9.59
CA VAL A 142 5.53 -18.87 8.89
C VAL A 142 6.48 -18.19 9.87
N ASN A 143 7.60 -18.84 10.18
CA ASN A 143 8.58 -18.35 11.17
C ASN A 143 7.97 -18.05 12.57
N GLY A 144 7.02 -18.89 13.03
CA GLY A 144 6.40 -18.74 14.34
C GLY A 144 5.29 -17.68 14.45
N ALA A 145 4.91 -17.03 13.35
CA ALA A 145 3.83 -16.03 13.30
C ALA A 145 2.74 -16.43 12.31
N SER A 146 1.50 -16.54 12.79
CA SER A 146 0.31 -16.82 11.96
C SER A 146 -0.26 -15.53 11.39
N ARG A 147 0.29 -15.04 10.26
CA ARG A 147 -0.06 -13.74 9.65
C ARG A 147 -0.71 -13.88 8.28
N TRP A 148 -0.68 -15.05 7.68
CA TRP A 148 -1.04 -15.29 6.29
C TRP A 148 -2.19 -16.26 6.16
N ILE A 149 -3.13 -15.94 5.27
CA ILE A 149 -4.14 -16.88 4.78
C ILE A 149 -3.65 -17.42 3.45
N ALA A 150 -3.43 -18.73 3.38
CA ALA A 150 -3.05 -19.40 2.14
C ALA A 150 -4.32 -19.76 1.35
N LEU A 151 -4.51 -19.15 0.20
CA LEU A 151 -5.56 -19.45 -0.77
C LEU A 151 -4.94 -20.11 -2.00
N GLY A 152 -4.52 -21.36 -1.87
CA GLY A 152 -3.79 -22.07 -2.92
C GLY A 152 -2.44 -21.41 -3.25
N PRO A 153 -2.21 -20.94 -4.49
CA PRO A 153 -0.95 -20.28 -4.87
C PRO A 153 -0.81 -18.87 -4.30
N LEU A 154 -1.91 -18.25 -3.88
CA LEU A 154 -1.93 -16.89 -3.36
C LEU A 154 -1.86 -16.89 -1.83
N ARG A 155 -1.07 -15.97 -1.28
CA ARG A 155 -1.01 -15.69 0.16
C ARG A 155 -1.49 -14.26 0.38
N ILE A 156 -2.53 -14.13 1.22
CA ILE A 156 -3.12 -12.84 1.57
C ILE A 156 -2.79 -12.55 3.03
N GLN A 157 -2.32 -11.33 3.30
CA GLN A 157 -2.09 -10.86 4.65
C GLN A 157 -3.23 -9.93 5.07
N PRO A 158 -4.11 -10.33 6.02
CA PRO A 158 -5.22 -9.48 6.46
C PRO A 158 -4.79 -8.14 7.05
N ALA A 159 -3.59 -8.06 7.62
CA ALA A 159 -3.04 -6.82 8.14
C ALA A 159 -2.93 -5.71 7.08
N GLU A 160 -2.65 -6.05 5.80
CA GLU A 160 -2.61 -5.09 4.70
C GLU A 160 -4.00 -4.50 4.41
N PHE A 161 -5.03 -5.36 4.39
CA PHE A 161 -6.41 -4.91 4.26
C PHE A 161 -6.86 -4.07 5.46
N THR A 162 -6.40 -4.42 6.67
CA THR A 162 -6.70 -3.67 7.90
C THR A 162 -6.15 -2.25 7.85
N LYS A 163 -4.94 -2.04 7.33
CA LYS A 163 -4.36 -0.68 7.13
C LYS A 163 -5.28 0.19 6.28
N LEU A 164 -5.67 -0.31 5.11
CA LEU A 164 -6.57 0.41 4.21
C LEU A 164 -7.92 0.72 4.89
N SER A 165 -8.53 -0.29 5.50
CA SER A 165 -9.85 -0.18 6.14
C SER A 165 -9.86 0.81 7.29
N LEU A 166 -8.82 0.78 8.14
CA LEU A 166 -8.68 1.71 9.26
C LEU A 166 -8.52 3.15 8.76
N PHE A 167 -7.66 3.39 7.78
CA PHE A 167 -7.42 4.76 7.30
C PHE A 167 -8.65 5.33 6.60
N CYS A 168 -9.38 4.54 5.82
CA CYS A 168 -10.67 4.95 5.26
C CYS A 168 -11.70 5.27 6.36
N TYR A 169 -11.78 4.45 7.40
CA TYR A 169 -12.68 4.67 8.53
C TYR A 169 -12.33 5.95 9.30
N ILE A 170 -11.05 6.15 9.62
CA ILE A 170 -10.60 7.36 10.34
C ILE A 170 -10.80 8.60 9.50
N ALA A 171 -10.46 8.58 8.21
CA ALA A 171 -10.70 9.71 7.32
C ALA A 171 -12.18 10.12 7.30
N ASN A 172 -13.08 9.14 7.15
CA ASN A 172 -14.52 9.38 7.20
C ASN A 172 -14.98 9.89 8.58
N TYR A 173 -14.44 9.34 9.66
CA TYR A 173 -14.72 9.78 11.03
C TYR A 173 -14.31 11.24 11.24
N LEU A 174 -13.10 11.62 10.83
CA LEU A 174 -12.57 12.97 10.99
C LEU A 174 -13.37 14.02 10.24
N VAL A 175 -13.89 13.69 9.05
CA VAL A 175 -14.76 14.58 8.28
C VAL A 175 -16.10 14.76 9.00
N ARG A 176 -16.73 13.66 9.46
CA ARG A 176 -18.07 13.73 10.09
C ARG A 176 -18.07 14.30 11.50
N LYS A 177 -16.95 14.19 12.22
CA LYS A 177 -16.83 14.55 13.64
C LYS A 177 -15.71 15.55 13.91
N ALA A 178 -15.41 16.42 12.94
CA ALA A 178 -14.34 17.41 13.02
C ALA A 178 -14.42 18.26 14.31
N ASP A 179 -15.59 18.77 14.63
CA ASP A 179 -15.81 19.61 15.81
C ASP A 179 -15.64 18.83 17.12
N GLU A 180 -16.03 17.57 17.15
CA GLU A 180 -15.87 16.69 18.30
C GLU A 180 -14.39 16.39 18.54
N VAL A 181 -13.60 16.19 17.48
CA VAL A 181 -12.16 15.94 17.55
C VAL A 181 -11.37 17.15 18.02
N ARG A 182 -11.77 18.36 17.60
CA ARG A 182 -11.11 19.61 17.97
C ARG A 182 -11.42 20.06 19.41
N ASN A 183 -12.67 19.85 19.86
CA ASN A 183 -13.15 20.43 21.09
C ASN A 183 -13.21 19.43 22.25
N ASN A 184 -13.48 18.15 21.98
CA ASN A 184 -13.73 17.14 22.99
C ASN A 184 -12.69 16.02 23.01
N LEU A 185 -12.28 15.60 24.20
CA LEU A 185 -11.41 14.44 24.39
C LEU A 185 -12.06 13.14 23.83
N ARG A 186 -13.39 13.04 23.90
CA ARG A 186 -14.13 11.88 23.35
C ARG A 186 -13.94 11.70 21.84
N GLY A 187 -13.83 12.80 21.10
CA GLY A 187 -13.56 12.75 19.66
C GLY A 187 -12.18 12.18 19.32
N PHE A 188 -11.21 12.38 20.20
CA PHE A 188 -9.87 11.83 20.08
C PHE A 188 -9.80 10.35 20.55
N LEU A 189 -10.50 10.02 21.65
CA LEU A 189 -10.46 8.68 22.25
C LEU A 189 -11.16 7.60 21.40
N LYS A 190 -12.19 7.95 20.63
CA LYS A 190 -12.91 6.97 19.79
C LYS A 190 -12.00 6.30 18.73
N PRO A 191 -11.23 7.05 17.90
CA PRO A 191 -10.25 6.45 17.00
C PRO A 191 -9.17 5.65 17.74
N MET A 192 -8.72 6.16 18.90
CA MET A 192 -7.73 5.44 19.72
C MET A 192 -8.25 4.10 20.22
N GLY A 193 -9.52 4.02 20.60
CA GLY A 193 -10.16 2.77 21.01
C GLY A 193 -10.20 1.75 19.87
N VAL A 194 -10.47 2.19 18.63
CA VAL A 194 -10.44 1.31 17.46
C VAL A 194 -9.03 0.77 17.22
N ILE A 195 -8.01 1.64 17.26
CA ILE A 195 -6.61 1.22 17.11
C ILE A 195 -6.22 0.25 18.21
N PHE A 196 -6.63 0.50 19.46
CA PHE A 196 -6.31 -0.37 20.58
C PHE A 196 -6.83 -1.80 20.36
N VAL A 197 -8.06 -1.95 19.88
CA VAL A 197 -8.62 -3.27 19.52
C VAL A 197 -7.80 -3.93 18.42
N LEU A 198 -7.48 -3.21 17.35
CA LEU A 198 -6.66 -3.73 16.26
C LEU A 198 -5.23 -4.07 16.72
N ALA A 199 -4.65 -3.25 17.59
CA ALA A 199 -3.32 -3.48 18.14
C ALA A 199 -3.26 -4.78 18.95
N ILE A 200 -4.27 -5.07 19.79
CA ILE A 200 -4.34 -6.33 20.52
C ILE A 200 -4.36 -7.51 19.55
N LEU A 201 -5.20 -7.48 18.51
CA LEU A 201 -5.30 -8.55 17.53
C LEU A 201 -3.99 -8.74 16.72
N LEU A 202 -3.33 -7.65 16.34
CA LEU A 202 -2.05 -7.70 15.62
C LEU A 202 -0.88 -8.14 16.50
N LEU A 203 -0.85 -7.73 17.78
CA LEU A 203 0.15 -8.20 18.72
C LEU A 203 -0.01 -9.69 19.04
N ALA A 204 -1.24 -10.20 19.04
CA ALA A 204 -1.49 -11.64 19.13
C ALA A 204 -0.94 -12.41 17.90
N GLN A 205 -0.71 -11.74 16.77
CA GLN A 205 -0.06 -12.28 15.57
C GLN A 205 1.45 -11.96 15.47
N PRO A 206 2.14 -11.63 16.55
CA PRO A 206 3.40 -10.92 16.76
C PRO A 206 3.74 -9.90 15.64
N ASP A 207 2.82 -9.03 15.23
CA ASP A 207 3.00 -8.03 14.16
C ASP A 207 3.12 -6.59 14.70
N LEU A 208 4.19 -6.37 15.46
CA LEU A 208 4.50 -5.04 16.04
C LEU A 208 4.70 -3.97 14.95
N GLY A 209 5.27 -4.33 13.80
CA GLY A 209 5.54 -3.38 12.72
C GLY A 209 4.25 -2.73 12.21
N THR A 210 3.23 -3.54 11.94
CA THR A 210 1.92 -3.02 11.50
C THR A 210 1.26 -2.16 12.59
N VAL A 211 1.34 -2.55 13.88
CA VAL A 211 0.80 -1.75 14.98
C VAL A 211 1.41 -0.36 15.02
N VAL A 212 2.75 -0.26 14.91
CA VAL A 212 3.44 1.04 14.88
C VAL A 212 2.99 1.90 13.69
N VAL A 213 2.88 1.32 12.50
CA VAL A 213 2.42 2.05 11.31
C VAL A 213 0.99 2.57 11.51
N LEU A 214 0.05 1.74 11.99
CA LEU A 214 -1.33 2.15 12.25
C LEU A 214 -1.39 3.28 13.26
N PHE A 215 -0.64 3.15 14.34
CA PHE A 215 -0.62 4.13 15.43
C PHE A 215 -0.06 5.48 14.97
N VAL A 216 1.13 5.49 14.38
CA VAL A 216 1.77 6.73 13.90
C VAL A 216 0.94 7.42 12.83
N THR A 217 0.42 6.68 11.85
CA THR A 217 -0.40 7.25 10.79
C THR A 217 -1.70 7.85 11.34
N THR A 218 -2.36 7.17 12.28
CA THR A 218 -3.59 7.70 12.88
C THR A 218 -3.33 8.93 13.74
N LEU A 219 -2.23 8.95 14.50
CA LEU A 219 -1.83 10.17 15.23
C LEU A 219 -1.59 11.33 14.25
N ALA A 220 -0.91 11.09 13.14
CA ALA A 220 -0.70 12.10 12.11
C ALA A 220 -2.03 12.61 11.52
N MET A 221 -2.98 11.71 11.21
CA MET A 221 -4.31 12.09 10.72
C MET A 221 -5.09 12.94 11.74
N LEU A 222 -5.06 12.57 13.03
CA LEU A 222 -5.70 13.33 14.10
C LEU A 222 -5.04 14.70 14.30
N PHE A 223 -3.71 14.78 14.16
CA PHE A 223 -2.98 16.04 14.21
C PHE A 223 -3.41 16.98 13.07
N LEU A 224 -3.45 16.49 11.85
CA LEU A 224 -3.91 17.25 10.69
C LEU A 224 -5.38 17.68 10.80
N ALA A 225 -6.22 16.91 11.48
CA ALA A 225 -7.62 17.27 11.75
C ALA A 225 -7.76 18.37 12.82
N GLY A 226 -6.67 18.76 13.49
CA GLY A 226 -6.65 19.84 14.48
C GLY A 226 -6.95 19.40 15.91
N ALA A 227 -6.66 18.14 16.26
CA ALA A 227 -6.73 17.68 17.64
C ALA A 227 -5.70 18.42 18.53
N LYS A 228 -6.00 18.58 19.82
CA LYS A 228 -5.19 19.37 20.75
C LYS A 228 -3.85 18.70 21.03
N LEU A 229 -2.75 19.44 20.90
CA LEU A 229 -1.38 18.94 21.12
C LEU A 229 -1.19 18.21 22.44
N TRP A 230 -1.80 18.68 23.53
CA TRP A 230 -1.67 18.05 24.82
C TRP A 230 -2.17 16.60 24.86
N GLN A 231 -3.16 16.26 24.00
CA GLN A 231 -3.69 14.90 23.87
C GLN A 231 -2.64 13.93 23.29
N PHE A 232 -1.82 14.41 22.37
CA PHE A 232 -0.69 13.65 21.83
C PHE A 232 0.39 13.46 22.88
N ILE A 233 0.74 14.51 23.60
CA ILE A 233 1.73 14.44 24.69
C ILE A 233 1.28 13.43 25.76
N ALA A 234 0.01 13.45 26.13
CA ALA A 234 -0.54 12.50 27.10
C ALA A 234 -0.45 11.04 26.62
N ILE A 235 -0.80 10.77 25.36
CA ILE A 235 -0.73 9.40 24.79
C ILE A 235 0.71 8.94 24.61
N ILE A 236 1.59 9.77 24.09
CA ILE A 236 3.01 9.45 23.95
C ILE A 236 3.64 9.20 25.33
N GLY A 237 3.33 10.06 26.29
CA GLY A 237 3.79 9.89 27.67
C GLY A 237 3.28 8.59 28.31
N MET A 238 2.01 8.24 28.10
CA MET A 238 1.44 6.97 28.54
C MET A 238 2.12 5.76 27.87
N GLY A 239 2.39 5.84 26.56
CA GLY A 239 3.09 4.79 25.82
C GLY A 239 4.53 4.59 26.34
N ILE A 240 5.27 5.67 26.54
CA ILE A 240 6.63 5.62 27.11
C ILE A 240 6.58 5.04 28.53
N SER A 241 5.64 5.49 29.36
CA SER A 241 5.48 4.98 30.71
C SER A 241 5.18 3.48 30.74
N ALA A 242 4.31 3.00 29.83
CA ALA A 242 4.01 1.59 29.71
C ALA A 242 5.25 0.77 29.30
N VAL A 243 6.06 1.25 28.36
CA VAL A 243 7.30 0.59 27.95
C VAL A 243 8.32 0.57 29.11
N VAL A 244 8.48 1.68 29.81
CA VAL A 244 9.38 1.75 30.98
C VAL A 244 8.93 0.78 32.07
N LEU A 245 7.63 0.71 32.36
CA LEU A 245 7.08 -0.24 33.35
C LEU A 245 7.32 -1.71 32.93
N LEU A 246 7.16 -2.03 31.64
CA LEU A 246 7.44 -3.36 31.13
C LEU A 246 8.93 -3.73 31.25
N ILE A 247 9.83 -2.79 31.00
CA ILE A 247 11.28 -3.01 31.15
C ILE A 247 11.63 -3.23 32.62
N LEU A 248 11.01 -2.46 33.53
CA LEU A 248 11.25 -2.59 34.97
C LEU A 248 10.63 -3.86 35.57
N ALA A 249 9.51 -4.32 34.99
CA ALA A 249 8.83 -5.54 35.46
C ALA A 249 9.53 -6.83 35.00
N GLU A 250 10.26 -6.79 33.87
CA GLU A 250 11.01 -7.96 33.33
C GLU A 250 12.51 -7.61 33.15
N PRO A 251 13.32 -7.62 34.22
CA PRO A 251 14.73 -7.21 34.16
C PRO A 251 15.66 -8.12 33.36
N TYR A 252 15.15 -9.21 32.74
CA TYR A 252 15.94 -10.19 31.97
C TYR A 252 15.73 -10.14 30.45
N ARG A 253 15.14 -9.09 29.91
CA ARG A 253 15.05 -8.92 28.44
C ARG A 253 15.86 -7.74 27.94
#